data_fa244c7b8c8d7f8bb98a92eaa18fedd5
#
_entry.id   fa244c7b8c8d7f8bb98a92eaa18fedd5
#
_cell.length_a   1.000
_cell.length_b   1.000
_cell.length_c   1.000
_cell.angle_alpha   90.00
_cell.angle_beta   90.00
_cell.angle_gamma   90.00
#
_symmetry.space_group_name_H-M   'P 1'
#
loop_
_entity.id
_entity.type
_entity.pdbx_description
1 polymer ?
#
loop_
_entity_poly.entity_id
_entity_poly.type
_entity_poly.pdbx_seq_one_letter_code
_entity_poly.pdbx_strand_id
1 'polypeptide(L)'
;GLAPNTATTQASQPNITGVGTIGTGVWQGTAVASAYLDADTMHYSAQRQLTHHTIQDDIDTQVVFLSLTDFDAENTTIGNNKLPLIAPVAGKLLKVFVRCSHNLSGVDFTWKLYTRTSSQSTNGNAAEIGAQTGTGPTNGNMVTYDFTTGLDSGTNAIGAGDKVQISLETNGSTSNANFFITLMWEWDLS
;
A
#
# COMPACT_ATOMS: atom_id res chain seq x y z
N GLY A 1 15.76 -27.35 48.36
CA GLY A 1 15.71 -26.29 47.34
C GLY A 1 16.94 -25.38 47.46
N LEU A 2 17.33 -24.72 46.38
CA LEU A 2 18.40 -23.71 46.42
C LEU A 2 17.94 -22.52 47.27
N ALA A 3 18.84 -21.96 48.07
CA ALA A 3 18.53 -20.75 48.82
C ALA A 3 18.18 -19.58 47.88
N PRO A 4 17.33 -18.62 48.32
CA PRO A 4 17.10 -17.41 47.55
C PRO A 4 18.43 -16.74 47.24
N ASN A 5 18.60 -16.27 46.01
CA ASN A 5 19.80 -15.63 45.45
C ASN A 5 21.01 -16.57 45.18
N THR A 6 20.82 -17.89 45.15
CA THR A 6 21.88 -18.79 44.70
C THR A 6 22.08 -18.69 43.18
N ALA A 7 23.26 -18.22 42.78
CA ALA A 7 23.63 -18.23 41.35
C ALA A 7 23.83 -19.69 40.92
N THR A 8 23.20 -20.07 39.82
CA THR A 8 23.39 -21.40 39.24
C THR A 8 24.50 -21.34 38.20
N THR A 9 25.46 -22.24 38.30
CA THR A 9 26.59 -22.38 37.35
C THR A 9 26.29 -23.36 36.21
N GLN A 10 25.07 -23.90 36.17
CA GLN A 10 24.69 -24.87 35.13
C GLN A 10 24.49 -24.16 33.80
N ALA A 11 25.17 -24.65 32.79
CA ALA A 11 25.07 -24.11 31.41
C ALA A 11 23.70 -24.32 30.77
N SER A 12 22.87 -25.25 31.28
CA SER A 12 21.50 -25.49 30.86
C SER A 12 20.58 -25.68 32.04
N GLN A 13 19.46 -24.99 32.04
CA GLN A 13 18.43 -25.07 33.07
C GLN A 13 17.06 -25.36 32.45
N PRO A 14 16.82 -26.62 32.06
CA PRO A 14 15.62 -26.98 31.31
C PRO A 14 14.31 -26.84 32.10
N ASN A 15 14.41 -26.77 33.45
CA ASN A 15 13.23 -26.69 34.33
C ASN A 15 12.84 -25.29 34.74
N ILE A 16 13.48 -24.23 34.21
CA ILE A 16 13.02 -22.87 34.43
C ILE A 16 11.87 -22.59 33.47
N THR A 17 10.66 -22.64 33.98
CA THR A 17 9.43 -22.41 33.21
C THR A 17 8.97 -20.93 33.25
N GLY A 18 9.60 -20.10 34.06
CA GLY A 18 9.32 -18.67 34.12
C GLY A 18 10.48 -17.91 34.72
N VAL A 19 10.77 -16.77 34.15
CA VAL A 19 11.67 -15.75 34.67
C VAL A 19 10.84 -14.51 34.95
N GLY A 20 11.09 -13.83 36.06
CA GLY A 20 10.45 -12.55 36.33
C GLY A 20 10.91 -11.47 35.35
N THR A 21 10.63 -10.21 35.65
CA THR A 21 11.09 -9.09 34.85
C THR A 21 12.61 -9.06 34.77
N ILE A 22 13.15 -9.13 33.54
CA ILE A 22 14.57 -8.93 33.28
C ILE A 22 14.81 -7.43 33.12
N GLY A 23 15.32 -6.80 34.16
CA GLY A 23 15.54 -5.34 34.19
C GLY A 23 16.75 -4.90 33.38
N THR A 24 17.76 -5.76 33.22
CA THR A 24 18.97 -5.52 32.40
C THR A 24 19.49 -6.83 31.86
N GLY A 25 19.92 -6.84 30.61
CA GLY A 25 20.49 -8.02 29.98
C GLY A 25 20.41 -7.94 28.45
N VAL A 26 21.15 -8.81 27.77
CA VAL A 26 21.06 -9.01 26.32
C VAL A 26 20.46 -10.38 26.06
N TRP A 27 19.41 -10.46 25.26
CA TRP A 27 18.85 -11.72 24.79
C TRP A 27 19.81 -12.35 23.76
N GLN A 28 20.40 -13.49 24.11
CA GLN A 28 21.29 -14.25 23.23
C GLN A 28 20.67 -15.59 22.81
N GLY A 29 19.39 -15.76 23.00
CA GLY A 29 18.65 -16.98 22.63
C GLY A 29 18.17 -16.96 21.19
N THR A 30 17.37 -17.95 20.83
CA THR A 30 16.64 -17.99 19.56
C THR A 30 15.74 -16.75 19.44
N ALA A 31 15.57 -16.23 18.23
CA ALA A 31 14.68 -15.09 17.99
C ALA A 31 13.28 -15.36 18.59
N VAL A 32 12.72 -14.36 19.27
CA VAL A 32 11.36 -14.44 19.80
C VAL A 32 10.39 -14.38 18.62
N ALA A 33 9.55 -15.42 18.45
CA ALA A 33 8.56 -15.41 17.40
C ALA A 33 7.55 -14.27 17.61
N SER A 34 7.09 -13.66 16.50
CA SER A 34 6.21 -12.50 16.52
C SER A 34 4.90 -12.72 17.29
N ALA A 35 4.42 -13.97 17.38
CA ALA A 35 3.24 -14.31 18.17
C ALA A 35 3.40 -14.08 19.70
N TYR A 36 4.63 -13.94 20.18
CA TYR A 36 4.96 -13.70 21.58
C TYR A 36 5.40 -12.27 21.87
N LEU A 37 5.39 -11.42 20.84
CA LEU A 37 5.64 -9.98 20.99
C LEU A 37 4.30 -9.28 21.19
N ASP A 38 4.29 -8.19 21.93
CA ASP A 38 3.07 -7.41 22.12
C ASP A 38 2.68 -6.63 20.85
N ALA A 39 1.46 -6.05 20.88
CA ALA A 39 0.94 -5.29 19.74
C ALA A 39 1.71 -4.00 19.44
N ASP A 40 2.51 -3.52 20.40
CA ASP A 40 3.31 -2.30 20.28
C ASP A 40 4.70 -2.58 19.69
N THR A 41 5.09 -3.85 19.60
CA THR A 41 6.36 -4.24 18.99
C THR A 41 6.27 -4.15 17.48
N MET A 42 7.15 -3.36 16.87
CA MET A 42 7.19 -3.23 15.41
C MET A 42 7.63 -4.55 14.76
N HIS A 43 6.69 -5.19 14.06
CA HIS A 43 6.96 -6.40 13.28
C HIS A 43 7.37 -5.99 11.87
N TYR A 44 8.61 -6.27 11.47
CA TYR A 44 9.16 -5.87 10.15
C TYR A 44 8.71 -6.75 8.98
N SER A 45 7.64 -7.54 9.11
CA SER A 45 7.15 -8.37 8.00
C SER A 45 6.47 -7.56 6.89
N ALA A 46 5.98 -6.35 7.21
CA ALA A 46 5.37 -5.46 6.23
C ALA A 46 5.51 -3.99 6.64
N GLN A 47 5.75 -3.12 5.68
CA GLN A 47 5.78 -1.67 5.88
C GLN A 47 4.62 -1.02 5.13
N ARG A 48 3.92 -0.08 5.78
CA ARG A 48 2.92 0.76 5.12
C ARG A 48 3.51 2.10 4.71
N GLN A 49 3.21 2.48 3.49
CA GLN A 49 3.63 3.76 2.90
C GLN A 49 2.42 4.50 2.38
N LEU A 50 2.39 5.81 2.56
CA LEU A 50 1.41 6.71 1.96
C LEU A 50 2.09 7.55 0.89
N THR A 51 1.43 7.67 -0.27
CA THR A 51 1.80 8.63 -1.31
C THR A 51 0.61 9.56 -1.56
N HIS A 52 0.88 10.83 -1.80
CA HIS A 52 -0.14 11.86 -1.98
C HIS A 52 -0.02 12.48 -3.36
N HIS A 53 -1.15 12.61 -4.05
CA HIS A 53 -1.24 13.14 -5.40
C HIS A 53 -2.37 14.16 -5.49
N THR A 54 -2.17 15.19 -6.29
CA THR A 54 -3.21 16.16 -6.62
C THR A 54 -3.29 16.29 -8.13
N ILE A 55 -4.49 16.20 -8.66
CA ILE A 55 -4.77 16.49 -10.07
C ILE A 55 -5.96 17.43 -10.16
N GLN A 56 -6.00 18.21 -11.23
CA GLN A 56 -7.16 19.00 -11.62
C GLN A 56 -7.54 18.58 -13.03
N ASP A 57 -8.72 18.02 -13.19
CA ASP A 57 -9.17 17.53 -14.49
C ASP A 57 -10.69 17.45 -14.60
N ASP A 58 -11.18 17.53 -15.84
CA ASP A 58 -12.51 17.07 -16.24
C ASP A 58 -12.36 15.68 -16.86
N ILE A 59 -12.39 14.66 -16.00
CA ILE A 59 -12.33 13.26 -16.42
C ILE A 59 -13.70 12.91 -17.03
N ASP A 60 -13.88 13.22 -18.31
CA ASP A 60 -15.13 12.99 -19.04
C ASP A 60 -15.09 11.63 -19.70
N THR A 61 -15.34 10.57 -18.96
CA THR A 61 -15.31 9.17 -19.43
C THR A 61 -13.95 8.72 -20.02
N GLN A 62 -12.90 9.46 -19.73
CA GLN A 62 -11.53 9.12 -20.14
C GLN A 62 -10.84 8.31 -19.05
N VAL A 63 -9.84 7.53 -19.44
CA VAL A 63 -8.89 6.91 -18.53
C VAL A 63 -7.76 7.89 -18.28
N VAL A 64 -7.54 8.27 -17.03
CA VAL A 64 -6.45 9.17 -16.65
C VAL A 64 -5.44 8.40 -15.82
N PHE A 65 -4.18 8.34 -16.26
CA PHE A 65 -3.08 7.74 -15.52
C PHE A 65 -2.43 8.78 -14.62
N LEU A 66 -2.37 8.48 -13.32
CA LEU A 66 -1.71 9.34 -12.35
C LEU A 66 -0.18 9.23 -12.47
N SER A 67 0.50 10.36 -12.40
CA SER A 67 1.93 10.36 -12.14
C SER A 67 2.18 10.05 -10.66
N LEU A 68 2.88 8.96 -10.37
CA LEU A 68 3.16 8.53 -9.00
C LEU A 68 4.46 9.12 -8.45
N THR A 69 5.28 9.75 -9.30
CA THR A 69 6.61 10.25 -8.93
C THR A 69 6.92 11.67 -9.44
N ASP A 70 5.98 12.30 -10.15
CA ASP A 70 6.17 13.63 -10.74
C ASP A 70 4.91 14.49 -10.59
N PHE A 71 5.06 15.81 -10.75
CA PHE A 71 3.96 16.79 -10.73
C PHE A 71 3.27 16.94 -12.10
N ASP A 72 3.66 16.15 -13.09
CA ASP A 72 3.10 16.30 -14.41
C ASP A 72 1.67 15.77 -14.48
N ALA A 73 0.85 16.52 -15.19
CA ALA A 73 -0.58 16.30 -15.32
C ALA A 73 -0.93 14.97 -15.98
N GLU A 74 -2.16 14.64 -15.88
CA GLU A 74 -2.89 13.55 -16.49
C GLU A 74 -2.36 13.08 -17.85
N ASN A 75 -2.45 11.79 -18.07
CA ASN A 75 -2.21 11.18 -19.37
C ASN A 75 -3.27 10.12 -19.65
N THR A 76 -3.88 10.21 -20.80
CA THR A 76 -4.87 9.23 -21.25
C THR A 76 -4.25 7.93 -21.77
N THR A 77 -2.91 7.88 -21.85
CA THR A 77 -2.20 6.69 -22.35
C THR A 77 -1.19 6.21 -21.34
N ILE A 78 -1.24 4.93 -21.02
CA ILE A 78 -0.20 4.28 -20.20
C ILE A 78 1.14 4.38 -20.94
N GLY A 79 2.11 5.09 -20.38
CA GLY A 79 3.29 5.46 -21.13
C GLY A 79 4.59 5.50 -20.36
N ASN A 80 5.71 5.55 -21.11
CA ASN A 80 7.07 5.67 -20.55
C ASN A 80 7.35 7.07 -19.99
N ASN A 81 6.59 8.08 -20.42
CA ASN A 81 6.85 9.47 -20.06
C ASN A 81 6.25 9.87 -18.71
N LYS A 82 5.42 9.02 -18.12
CA LYS A 82 4.96 9.21 -16.74
C LYS A 82 5.76 8.26 -15.86
N LEU A 83 6.54 8.83 -14.99
CA LEU A 83 7.43 8.09 -14.12
C LEU A 83 6.59 7.15 -13.22
N PRO A 84 6.64 5.83 -13.47
CA PRO A 84 5.97 4.88 -12.61
C PRO A 84 6.66 4.83 -11.26
N LEU A 85 5.93 4.50 -10.22
CA LEU A 85 6.54 4.06 -8.98
C LEU A 85 7.28 2.74 -9.25
N ILE A 86 8.53 2.65 -8.83
CA ILE A 86 9.27 1.39 -8.85
C ILE A 86 9.08 0.72 -7.48
N ALA A 87 8.53 -0.47 -7.47
CA ALA A 87 8.33 -1.25 -6.26
C ALA A 87 9.70 -1.69 -5.70
N PRO A 88 10.11 -1.24 -4.51
CA PRO A 88 11.42 -1.58 -3.95
C PRO A 88 11.51 -3.07 -3.58
N VAL A 89 10.41 -3.64 -3.17
CA VAL A 89 10.19 -5.04 -2.79
C VAL A 89 8.79 -5.45 -3.24
N ALA A 90 8.41 -6.72 -3.06
CA ALA A 90 7.04 -7.16 -3.31
C ALA A 90 6.04 -6.41 -2.41
N GLY A 91 4.80 -6.27 -2.86
CA GLY A 91 3.81 -5.53 -2.09
C GLY A 91 2.43 -5.51 -2.74
N LYS A 92 1.59 -4.63 -2.25
CA LYS A 92 0.23 -4.40 -2.77
C LYS A 92 -0.28 -2.99 -2.46
N LEU A 93 -1.23 -2.52 -3.25
CA LEU A 93 -2.03 -1.35 -2.92
C LEU A 93 -3.12 -1.79 -1.92
N LEU A 94 -3.22 -1.11 -0.78
CA LEU A 94 -4.26 -1.42 0.19
C LEU A 94 -5.53 -0.61 -0.06
N LYS A 95 -5.37 0.71 -0.23
CA LYS A 95 -6.51 1.64 -0.32
C LYS A 95 -6.18 2.85 -1.18
N VAL A 96 -7.21 3.37 -1.82
CA VAL A 96 -7.21 4.69 -2.45
C VAL A 96 -8.18 5.57 -1.69
N PHE A 97 -7.70 6.67 -1.13
CA PHE A 97 -8.53 7.68 -0.49
C PHE A 97 -8.65 8.87 -1.44
N VAL A 98 -9.86 9.31 -1.68
CA VAL A 98 -10.14 10.41 -2.61
C VAL A 98 -11.04 11.43 -1.97
N ARG A 99 -10.66 12.69 -2.12
CA ARG A 99 -11.50 13.86 -1.84
C ARG A 99 -11.47 14.77 -3.06
N CYS A 100 -12.55 15.44 -3.37
CA CYS A 100 -12.58 16.41 -4.46
C CYS A 100 -13.28 17.72 -4.08
N SER A 101 -13.11 18.73 -4.93
CA SER A 101 -13.72 20.05 -4.76
C SER A 101 -15.17 20.13 -5.23
N HIS A 102 -15.70 19.09 -5.87
CA HIS A 102 -17.04 19.04 -6.43
C HIS A 102 -17.86 17.90 -5.83
N ASN A 103 -19.19 17.96 -5.98
CA ASN A 103 -20.07 16.85 -5.64
C ASN A 103 -20.15 15.88 -6.82
N LEU A 104 -19.53 14.73 -6.70
CA LEU A 104 -19.46 13.68 -7.71
C LEU A 104 -20.16 12.39 -7.29
N SER A 105 -21.08 12.47 -6.33
CA SER A 105 -21.82 11.30 -5.83
C SER A 105 -22.71 10.59 -6.85
N GLY A 106 -22.93 11.20 -8.01
CA GLY A 106 -23.64 10.59 -9.14
C GLY A 106 -22.72 10.01 -10.22
N VAL A 107 -21.40 10.03 -10.00
CA VAL A 107 -20.39 9.55 -10.94
C VAL A 107 -19.66 8.39 -10.29
N ASP A 108 -19.57 7.25 -10.97
CA ASP A 108 -18.76 6.13 -10.51
C ASP A 108 -17.30 6.31 -10.92
N PHE A 109 -16.44 5.99 -10.01
CA PHE A 109 -14.97 6.02 -10.16
C PHE A 109 -14.46 4.60 -10.23
N THR A 110 -13.74 4.28 -11.28
CA THR A 110 -13.04 3.00 -11.43
C THR A 110 -11.53 3.24 -11.36
N TRP A 111 -10.93 2.71 -10.30
CA TRP A 111 -9.50 2.72 -10.09
C TRP A 111 -8.90 1.43 -10.60
N LYS A 112 -7.84 1.51 -11.41
CA LYS A 112 -7.15 0.34 -11.94
C LYS A 112 -5.67 0.43 -11.64
N LEU A 113 -5.11 -0.65 -11.11
CA LEU A 113 -3.70 -0.81 -10.81
C LEU A 113 -3.03 -1.64 -11.90
N TYR A 114 -1.88 -1.17 -12.36
CA TYR A 114 -1.11 -1.81 -13.42
C TYR A 114 0.31 -2.05 -12.99
N THR A 115 0.89 -3.15 -13.44
CA THR A 115 2.33 -3.41 -13.30
C THR A 115 2.97 -3.74 -14.64
N ARG A 116 4.28 -3.45 -14.70
CA ARG A 116 5.19 -3.89 -15.76
C ARG A 116 6.48 -4.36 -15.13
N THR A 117 7.05 -5.43 -15.66
CA THR A 117 8.38 -5.88 -15.21
C THR A 117 9.45 -4.86 -15.58
N SER A 118 10.54 -4.84 -14.84
CA SER A 118 11.65 -3.90 -15.04
C SER A 118 12.27 -3.94 -16.44
N SER A 119 12.21 -5.11 -17.10
CA SER A 119 12.75 -5.32 -18.45
C SER A 119 11.87 -4.79 -19.58
N GLN A 120 10.62 -4.45 -19.32
CA GLN A 120 9.70 -3.95 -20.34
C GLN A 120 9.88 -2.44 -20.53
N SER A 121 10.31 -2.04 -21.72
CA SER A 121 10.66 -0.66 -22.06
C SER A 121 9.55 0.11 -22.79
N THR A 122 8.51 -0.57 -23.28
CA THR A 122 7.55 0.05 -24.19
C THR A 122 6.15 0.25 -23.60
N ASN A 123 5.50 1.30 -24.05
CA ASN A 123 4.10 1.62 -23.80
C ASN A 123 3.21 0.46 -24.27
N GLY A 124 2.32 -0.04 -23.50
CA GLY A 124 1.34 -1.02 -23.92
C GLY A 124 1.47 -2.43 -23.33
N ASN A 125 2.55 -2.73 -22.62
CA ASN A 125 2.73 -4.04 -21.97
C ASN A 125 2.41 -4.03 -20.46
N ALA A 126 1.74 -3.01 -19.96
CA ALA A 126 1.29 -3.01 -18.59
C ALA A 126 0.09 -3.95 -18.43
N ALA A 127 0.18 -4.84 -17.48
CA ALA A 127 -0.93 -5.70 -17.10
C ALA A 127 -1.74 -5.04 -15.98
N GLU A 128 -3.06 -4.98 -16.13
CA GLU A 128 -3.96 -4.68 -15.02
C GLU A 128 -3.87 -5.82 -14.00
N ILE A 129 -3.59 -5.47 -12.76
CA ILE A 129 -3.45 -6.43 -11.67
C ILE A 129 -4.51 -6.25 -10.57
N GLY A 130 -5.32 -5.22 -10.66
CA GLY A 130 -6.43 -5.00 -9.73
C GLY A 130 -7.28 -3.82 -10.16
N ALA A 131 -8.59 -3.92 -9.96
CA ALA A 131 -9.54 -2.84 -10.16
C ALA A 131 -10.55 -2.76 -9.02
N GLN A 132 -11.00 -1.55 -8.76
CA GLN A 132 -12.03 -1.26 -7.76
C GLN A 132 -12.92 -0.11 -8.24
N THR A 133 -14.23 -0.36 -8.29
CA THR A 133 -15.24 0.63 -8.66
C THR A 133 -16.06 1.06 -7.45
N GLY A 134 -16.47 2.29 -7.42
CA GLY A 134 -17.38 2.82 -6.40
C GLY A 134 -17.80 4.25 -6.72
N THR A 135 -18.78 4.74 -5.97
CA THR A 135 -19.34 6.08 -6.15
C THR A 135 -18.29 7.14 -5.81
N GLY A 136 -18.25 8.20 -6.60
CA GLY A 136 -17.35 9.34 -6.38
C GLY A 136 -17.67 10.14 -5.12
N PRO A 137 -16.73 10.98 -4.65
CA PRO A 137 -16.89 11.75 -3.42
C PRO A 137 -17.93 12.87 -3.56
N THR A 138 -18.61 13.19 -2.47
CA THR A 138 -19.33 14.45 -2.33
C THR A 138 -18.36 15.57 -1.98
N ASN A 139 -18.72 16.81 -2.28
CA ASN A 139 -17.85 17.98 -2.04
C ASN A 139 -17.24 17.97 -0.63
N GLY A 140 -15.93 17.92 -0.58
CA GLY A 140 -15.14 17.97 0.65
C GLY A 140 -15.11 16.67 1.47
N ASN A 141 -15.95 15.68 1.19
CA ASN A 141 -15.93 14.39 1.88
C ASN A 141 -14.92 13.45 1.23
N MET A 142 -14.38 12.55 2.03
CA MET A 142 -13.47 11.51 1.58
C MET A 142 -14.24 10.22 1.27
N VAL A 143 -13.89 9.58 0.16
CA VAL A 143 -14.30 8.22 -0.19
C VAL A 143 -13.08 7.31 -0.16
N THR A 144 -13.27 6.06 0.22
CA THR A 144 -12.22 5.04 0.26
C THR A 144 -12.57 3.90 -0.67
N TYR A 145 -11.63 3.54 -1.55
CA TYR A 145 -11.69 2.35 -2.40
C TYR A 145 -10.74 1.32 -1.81
N ASP A 146 -11.28 0.16 -1.43
CA ASP A 146 -10.52 -0.89 -0.71
C ASP A 146 -10.01 -1.93 -1.69
N PHE A 147 -8.69 -2.02 -1.84
CA PHE A 147 -8.00 -2.98 -2.70
C PHE A 147 -7.65 -4.28 -1.99
N THR A 148 -8.05 -4.45 -0.73
CA THR A 148 -7.75 -5.66 0.05
C THR A 148 -8.83 -6.73 -0.07
N THR A 149 -10.06 -6.31 -0.40
CA THR A 149 -11.23 -7.20 -0.49
C THR A 149 -12.15 -6.74 -1.60
N GLY A 150 -12.84 -7.71 -2.23
CA GLY A 150 -13.90 -7.39 -3.19
C GLY A 150 -13.43 -6.65 -4.45
N LEU A 151 -12.22 -6.94 -4.94
CA LEU A 151 -11.76 -6.39 -6.21
C LEU A 151 -12.69 -6.78 -7.35
N ASP A 152 -12.95 -5.85 -8.27
CA ASP A 152 -13.68 -6.12 -9.50
C ASP A 152 -12.88 -7.05 -10.43
N SER A 153 -11.53 -6.94 -10.39
CA SER A 153 -10.60 -7.80 -11.12
C SER A 153 -9.24 -7.89 -10.42
N GLY A 154 -8.46 -8.92 -10.77
CA GLY A 154 -7.07 -9.09 -10.39
C GLY A 154 -6.81 -9.55 -8.97
N THR A 155 -5.54 -9.60 -8.59
CA THR A 155 -5.06 -10.07 -7.28
C THR A 155 -4.33 -9.00 -6.48
N ASN A 156 -4.13 -7.83 -7.07
CA ASN A 156 -3.43 -6.68 -6.48
C ASN A 156 -1.98 -6.99 -6.03
N ALA A 157 -1.34 -8.00 -6.59
CA ALA A 157 0.01 -8.41 -6.22
C ALA A 157 1.05 -7.67 -7.08
N ILE A 158 1.99 -6.99 -6.42
CA ILE A 158 3.11 -6.26 -7.03
C ILE A 158 4.39 -7.03 -6.77
N GLY A 159 5.16 -7.31 -7.82
CA GLY A 159 6.48 -7.92 -7.70
C GLY A 159 7.58 -6.91 -7.37
N ALA A 160 8.66 -7.38 -6.73
CA ALA A 160 9.84 -6.57 -6.49
C ALA A 160 10.45 -6.09 -7.82
N GLY A 161 10.77 -4.80 -7.94
CA GLY A 161 11.28 -4.17 -9.15
C GLY A 161 10.25 -3.85 -10.21
N ASP A 162 8.97 -4.16 -10.01
CA ASP A 162 7.91 -3.80 -10.93
C ASP A 162 7.74 -2.28 -11.02
N LYS A 163 7.40 -1.82 -12.22
CA LYS A 163 6.94 -0.46 -12.48
C LYS A 163 5.44 -0.40 -12.27
N VAL A 164 4.99 0.37 -11.30
CA VAL A 164 3.58 0.45 -10.88
C VAL A 164 2.95 1.73 -11.42
N GLN A 165 1.77 1.62 -11.97
CA GLN A 165 0.94 2.75 -12.41
C GLN A 165 -0.50 2.54 -11.93
N ILE A 166 -1.21 3.65 -11.71
CA ILE A 166 -2.62 3.64 -11.34
C ILE A 166 -3.40 4.56 -12.29
N SER A 167 -4.59 4.17 -12.67
CA SER A 167 -5.50 5.02 -13.42
C SER A 167 -6.81 5.25 -12.68
N LEU A 168 -7.43 6.37 -13.01
CA LEU A 168 -8.81 6.69 -12.69
C LEU A 168 -9.59 6.79 -13.98
N GLU A 169 -10.75 6.14 -14.03
CA GLU A 169 -11.76 6.26 -15.06
C GLU A 169 -13.10 6.63 -14.40
N THR A 170 -13.89 7.45 -15.04
CA THR A 170 -15.22 7.83 -14.55
C THR A 170 -16.29 7.54 -15.59
N ASN A 171 -17.52 7.28 -15.16
CA ASN A 171 -18.66 7.08 -16.06
C ASN A 171 -19.42 8.38 -16.39
N GLY A 172 -18.87 9.53 -16.02
CA GLY A 172 -19.44 10.86 -16.28
C GLY A 172 -18.45 11.98 -16.05
N SER A 173 -18.80 13.21 -16.46
CA SER A 173 -17.96 14.39 -16.31
C SER A 173 -17.70 14.74 -14.85
N THR A 174 -16.48 15.13 -14.54
CA THR A 174 -16.05 15.61 -13.22
C THR A 174 -15.95 17.14 -13.13
N SER A 175 -16.33 17.84 -14.21
CA SER A 175 -16.44 19.30 -14.27
C SER A 175 -15.16 20.03 -13.82
N ASN A 176 -14.01 19.56 -14.27
CA ASN A 176 -12.70 20.15 -13.93
C ASN A 176 -12.45 20.25 -12.41
N ALA A 177 -12.75 19.15 -11.70
CA ALA A 177 -12.59 19.07 -10.25
C ALA A 177 -11.13 18.97 -9.83
N ASN A 178 -10.83 19.52 -8.65
CA ASN A 178 -9.55 19.25 -7.99
C ASN A 178 -9.68 17.97 -7.18
N PHE A 179 -8.82 17.01 -7.43
CA PHE A 179 -8.74 15.75 -6.71
C PHE A 179 -7.53 15.73 -5.79
N PHE A 180 -7.77 15.30 -4.55
CA PHE A 180 -6.76 15.03 -3.54
C PHE A 180 -6.78 13.53 -3.27
N ILE A 181 -5.72 12.85 -3.67
CA ILE A 181 -5.65 11.41 -3.70
C ILE A 181 -4.53 10.95 -2.76
N THR A 182 -4.83 9.98 -1.91
CA THR A 182 -3.82 9.32 -1.08
C THR A 182 -3.87 7.83 -1.37
N LEU A 183 -2.74 7.26 -1.73
CA LEU A 183 -2.57 5.83 -1.93
C LEU A 183 -1.88 5.22 -0.71
N MET A 184 -2.42 4.14 -0.18
CA MET A 184 -1.83 3.38 0.91
C MET A 184 -1.28 2.07 0.36
N TRP A 185 0.03 1.91 0.46
CA TRP A 185 0.77 0.73 0.02
C TRP A 185 1.17 -0.13 1.22
N GLU A 186 1.32 -1.42 1.00
CA GLU A 186 1.97 -2.36 1.90
C GLU A 186 3.12 -3.03 1.16
N TRP A 187 4.33 -2.97 1.72
CA TRP A 187 5.53 -3.55 1.18
C TRP A 187 5.98 -4.70 2.06
N ASP A 188 6.27 -5.84 1.46
CA ASP A 188 6.76 -7.03 2.15
C ASP A 188 8.26 -6.88 2.41
N LEU A 189 8.66 -6.93 3.68
CA LEU A 189 10.05 -6.80 4.11
C LEU A 189 10.64 -8.13 4.61
N SER A 190 9.89 -9.24 4.47
CA SER A 190 10.33 -10.57 4.90
C SER A 190 11.31 -11.23 3.94
#